data_d69529bf0c4ea581cea082c6e76b5e3a
#
_entry.id   d69529bf0c4ea581cea082c6e76b5e3a
#
_cell.length_a   1.000
_cell.length_b   1.000
_cell.length_c   1.000
_cell.angle_alpha   90.00
_cell.angle_beta   90.00
_cell.angle_gamma   90.00
#
_symmetry.space_group_name_H-M   'P 1'
#
loop_
_entity.id
_entity.type
_entity.pdbx_description
1 polymer ?
#
loop_
_entity_poly.entity_id
_entity_poly.type
_entity_poly.pdbx_seq_one_letter_code
_entity_poly.pdbx_strand_id
1 'polypeptide(L)'
;MQLKSLEDTRNFSKNISKIVRAGDIIFLYGEIGVGKTTFVRFFINYLESKNGIKNSDVLSPTFNIVYDYDIGNIKILHYDLYRLKNYKDISQLGMFETSKNHIKIVEWPELIELKPKDRIDILFQYTKLINYRKVKINGFGKWKDYKFNEL
;
A
#
# COMPACT_ATOMS: atom_id res chain seq x y z
N MET A 1 -4.00 11.53 -10.95
CA MET A 1 -3.67 10.81 -12.22
C MET A 1 -4.76 9.84 -12.62
N GLN A 2 -4.72 9.33 -13.85
CA GLN A 2 -5.60 8.24 -14.30
C GLN A 2 -4.77 7.02 -14.66
N LEU A 3 -5.20 5.83 -14.21
CA LEU A 3 -4.68 4.55 -14.62
C LEU A 3 -5.69 3.95 -15.59
N LYS A 4 -5.29 3.74 -16.85
CA LYS A 4 -6.17 3.31 -17.94
C LYS A 4 -6.06 1.81 -18.22
N SER A 5 -5.07 1.15 -17.59
CA SER A 5 -4.77 -0.26 -17.79
C SER A 5 -4.12 -0.87 -16.55
N LEU A 6 -4.02 -2.21 -16.53
CA LEU A 6 -3.20 -2.91 -15.53
C LEU A 6 -1.72 -2.55 -15.64
N GLU A 7 -1.24 -2.26 -16.85
CA GLU A 7 0.14 -1.83 -17.06
C GLU A 7 0.42 -0.45 -16.44
N ASP A 8 -0.53 0.49 -16.52
CA ASP A 8 -0.43 1.76 -15.82
C ASP A 8 -0.37 1.57 -14.30
N THR A 9 -1.18 0.63 -13.76
CA THR A 9 -1.15 0.29 -12.34
C THR A 9 0.20 -0.32 -11.96
N ARG A 10 0.78 -1.19 -12.80
CA ARG A 10 2.11 -1.78 -12.61
C ARG A 10 3.18 -0.70 -12.57
N ASN A 11 3.18 0.21 -13.56
CA ASN A 11 4.16 1.29 -13.65
C ASN A 11 4.05 2.26 -12.47
N PHE A 12 2.83 2.63 -12.10
CA PHE A 12 2.58 3.44 -10.91
C PHE A 12 3.12 2.78 -9.64
N SER A 13 2.79 1.51 -9.43
CA SER A 13 3.25 0.73 -8.28
C SER A 13 4.78 0.62 -8.22
N LYS A 14 5.42 0.34 -9.38
CA LYS A 14 6.87 0.34 -9.54
C LYS A 14 7.50 1.67 -9.16
N ASN A 15 6.91 2.79 -9.57
CA ASN A 15 7.45 4.12 -9.27
C ASN A 15 7.34 4.43 -7.78
N ILE A 16 6.22 4.10 -7.12
CA ILE A 16 6.09 4.23 -5.66
C ILE A 16 7.14 3.36 -4.94
N SER A 17 7.35 2.11 -5.39
CA SER A 17 8.32 1.22 -4.75
C SER A 17 9.78 1.70 -4.84
N LYS A 18 10.12 2.52 -5.83
CA LYS A 18 11.48 3.10 -5.98
C LYS A 18 11.78 4.18 -4.95
N ILE A 19 10.77 4.90 -4.48
CA ILE A 19 10.94 6.03 -3.57
C ILE A 19 10.77 5.64 -2.10
N VAL A 20 9.97 4.61 -1.82
CA VAL A 20 9.68 4.14 -0.46
C VAL A 20 10.87 3.40 0.12
N ARG A 21 11.09 3.53 1.42
CA ARG A 21 12.19 2.92 2.19
C ARG A 21 11.66 2.22 3.44
N ALA A 22 12.49 1.41 4.06
CA ALA A 22 12.20 0.83 5.38
C ALA A 22 11.77 1.92 6.36
N GLY A 23 10.70 1.66 7.09
CA GLY A 23 10.05 2.59 8.00
C GLY A 23 8.90 3.40 7.40
N ASP A 24 8.71 3.34 6.08
CA ASP A 24 7.60 4.05 5.42
C ASP A 24 6.27 3.32 5.57
N ILE A 25 5.20 4.11 5.56
CA ILE A 25 3.84 3.62 5.68
C ILE A 25 3.02 4.16 4.50
N ILE A 26 2.31 3.24 3.84
CA ILE A 26 1.38 3.54 2.75
C ILE A 26 -0.02 3.13 3.17
N PHE A 27 -0.97 4.05 3.10
CA PHE A 27 -2.38 3.79 3.30
C PHE A 27 -3.12 3.76 1.96
N LEU A 28 -3.88 2.70 1.72
CA LEU A 28 -4.64 2.49 0.49
C LEU A 28 -6.13 2.58 0.77
N TYR A 29 -6.73 3.61 0.23
CA TYR A 29 -8.17 3.89 0.33
C TYR A 29 -8.90 3.53 -0.96
N GLY A 30 -10.19 3.27 -0.84
CA GLY A 30 -11.08 3.06 -1.97
C GLY A 30 -11.93 1.80 -1.83
N GLU A 31 -12.98 1.72 -2.64
CA GLU A 31 -13.97 0.67 -2.61
C GLU A 31 -13.40 -0.72 -2.86
N ILE A 32 -14.19 -1.74 -2.53
CA ILE A 32 -13.83 -3.14 -2.80
C ILE A 32 -13.63 -3.36 -4.32
N GLY A 33 -12.63 -4.13 -4.69
CA GLY A 33 -12.33 -4.43 -6.11
C GLY A 33 -11.73 -3.28 -6.91
N VAL A 34 -11.49 -2.09 -6.32
CA VAL A 34 -10.97 -0.93 -7.06
C VAL A 34 -9.51 -1.06 -7.50
N GLY A 35 -8.74 -2.02 -6.93
CA GLY A 35 -7.37 -2.32 -7.35
C GLY A 35 -6.29 -2.10 -6.28
N LYS A 36 -6.66 -1.93 -5.00
CA LYS A 36 -5.68 -1.78 -3.89
C LYS A 36 -4.71 -2.96 -3.81
N THR A 37 -5.23 -4.18 -3.69
CA THR A 37 -4.41 -5.40 -3.64
C THR A 37 -3.61 -5.63 -4.93
N THR A 38 -4.15 -5.22 -6.09
CA THR A 38 -3.42 -5.28 -7.37
C THR A 38 -2.20 -4.36 -7.34
N PHE A 39 -2.33 -3.17 -6.78
CA PHE A 39 -1.20 -2.26 -6.55
C PHE A 39 -0.16 -2.91 -5.62
N VAL A 40 -0.58 -3.49 -4.50
CA VAL A 40 0.34 -4.16 -3.55
C VAL A 40 1.08 -5.31 -4.22
N ARG A 41 0.37 -6.14 -5.01
CA ARG A 41 0.99 -7.24 -5.76
C ARG A 41 2.10 -6.75 -6.68
N PHE A 42 1.87 -5.72 -7.47
CA PHE A 42 2.88 -5.17 -8.36
C PHE A 42 4.04 -4.51 -7.60
N PHE A 43 3.75 -3.89 -6.46
CA PHE A 43 4.75 -3.31 -5.58
C PHE A 43 5.73 -4.38 -5.05
N ILE A 44 5.21 -5.45 -4.49
CA ILE A 44 5.98 -6.55 -3.93
C ILE A 44 6.75 -7.27 -5.04
N ASN A 45 6.06 -7.69 -6.11
CA ASN A 45 6.68 -8.43 -7.22
C ASN A 45 7.80 -7.64 -7.90
N TYR A 46 7.69 -6.32 -8.00
CA TYR A 46 8.79 -5.50 -8.52
C TYR A 46 10.02 -5.55 -7.61
N LEU A 47 9.82 -5.43 -6.30
CA LEU A 47 10.93 -5.48 -5.33
C LEU A 47 11.56 -6.86 -5.27
N GLU A 48 10.77 -7.94 -5.33
CA GLU A 48 11.25 -9.31 -5.42
C GLU A 48 12.11 -9.52 -6.68
N SER A 49 11.57 -9.15 -7.84
CA SER A 49 12.31 -9.28 -9.13
C SER A 49 13.60 -8.48 -9.13
N LYS A 50 13.58 -7.26 -8.56
CA LYS A 50 14.79 -6.43 -8.44
C LYS A 50 15.88 -7.06 -7.56
N ASN A 51 15.47 -7.88 -6.59
CA ASN A 51 16.38 -8.60 -5.69
C ASN A 51 16.67 -10.05 -6.15
N GLY A 52 16.28 -10.44 -7.36
CA GLY A 52 16.49 -11.78 -7.88
C GLY A 52 15.65 -12.86 -7.19
N ILE A 53 14.58 -12.48 -6.52
CA ILE A 53 13.67 -13.37 -5.82
C ILE A 53 12.50 -13.72 -6.75
N LYS A 54 12.08 -14.99 -6.73
CA LYS A 54 10.88 -15.43 -7.46
C LYS A 54 9.65 -14.68 -6.93
N ASN A 55 8.80 -14.19 -7.84
CA ASN A 55 7.60 -13.47 -7.48
C ASN A 55 6.62 -14.32 -6.66
N SER A 56 6.20 -13.77 -5.53
CA SER A 56 5.16 -14.33 -4.68
C SER A 56 3.78 -14.20 -5.32
N ASP A 57 2.87 -15.13 -4.96
CA ASP A 57 1.45 -14.94 -5.21
C ASP A 57 0.85 -14.06 -4.11
N VAL A 58 0.83 -12.75 -4.39
CA VAL A 58 0.36 -11.76 -3.41
C VAL A 58 -1.17 -11.70 -3.42
N LEU A 59 -1.77 -12.23 -2.36
CA LEU A 59 -3.20 -12.23 -2.11
C LEU A 59 -3.57 -11.10 -1.12
N SER A 60 -4.88 -10.75 -1.08
CA SER A 60 -5.37 -9.88 -0.01
C SER A 60 -5.39 -10.64 1.32
N PRO A 61 -4.82 -10.07 2.40
CA PRO A 61 -4.85 -10.69 3.73
C PRO A 61 -6.18 -10.47 4.47
N THR A 62 -7.30 -10.29 3.79
CA THR A 62 -8.61 -9.98 4.41
C THR A 62 -8.96 -10.93 5.55
N PHE A 63 -8.66 -12.22 5.44
CA PHE A 63 -8.92 -13.20 6.50
C PHE A 63 -7.82 -13.23 7.56
N ASN A 64 -6.57 -13.13 7.16
CA ASN A 64 -5.40 -13.22 8.04
C ASN A 64 -4.99 -11.87 8.63
N ILE A 65 -5.61 -10.78 8.17
CA ILE A 65 -5.36 -9.38 8.55
C ILE A 65 -3.99 -8.89 8.10
N VAL A 66 -2.94 -9.71 8.15
CA VAL A 66 -1.59 -9.35 7.73
C VAL A 66 -0.89 -10.53 7.06
N TYR A 67 -0.15 -10.21 5.99
CA TYR A 67 0.91 -11.04 5.42
C TYR A 67 2.23 -10.30 5.46
N ASP A 68 3.33 -11.03 5.67
CA ASP A 68 4.68 -10.51 5.62
C ASP A 68 5.46 -11.08 4.44
N TYR A 69 6.33 -10.25 3.86
CA TYR A 69 7.19 -10.59 2.72
C TYR A 69 8.62 -10.15 3.03
N ASP A 70 9.54 -11.12 3.05
CA ASP A 70 10.97 -10.88 3.25
C ASP A 70 11.65 -10.72 1.89
N ILE A 71 12.17 -9.52 1.60
CA ILE A 71 12.78 -9.17 0.32
C ILE A 71 14.20 -8.62 0.57
N GLY A 72 15.17 -9.51 0.60
CA GLY A 72 16.54 -9.15 0.96
C GLY A 72 16.61 -8.58 2.38
N ASN A 73 17.03 -7.32 2.50
CA ASN A 73 17.11 -6.63 3.81
C ASN A 73 15.84 -5.85 4.16
N ILE A 74 14.77 -5.98 3.36
CA ILE A 74 13.52 -5.26 3.56
C ILE A 74 12.43 -6.26 3.92
N LYS A 75 11.67 -5.97 4.95
CA LYS A 75 10.40 -6.67 5.26
C LYS A 75 9.22 -5.77 4.91
N ILE A 76 8.23 -6.31 4.21
CA ILE A 76 6.98 -5.64 3.92
C ILE A 76 5.88 -6.30 4.74
N LEU A 77 5.11 -5.50 5.47
CA LEU A 77 3.90 -5.94 6.15
C LEU A 77 2.69 -5.40 5.38
N HIS A 78 1.92 -6.31 4.80
CA HIS A 78 0.70 -6.01 4.07
C HIS A 78 -0.51 -6.30 4.94
N TYR A 79 -1.22 -5.25 5.35
CA TYR A 79 -2.43 -5.32 6.17
C TYR A 79 -3.68 -5.08 5.32
N ASP A 80 -4.77 -5.77 5.67
CA ASP A 80 -6.12 -5.50 5.17
C ASP A 80 -7.08 -5.44 6.36
N LEU A 81 -7.58 -4.25 6.66
CA LEU A 81 -8.41 -3.99 7.84
C LEU A 81 -9.92 -4.06 7.56
N TYR A 82 -10.33 -4.49 6.36
CA TYR A 82 -11.74 -4.52 5.91
C TYR A 82 -12.68 -5.21 6.88
N ARG A 83 -12.23 -6.29 7.53
CA ARG A 83 -13.05 -7.08 8.45
C ARG A 83 -13.12 -6.54 9.87
N LEU A 84 -12.22 -5.62 10.23
CA LEU A 84 -12.21 -5.03 11.56
C LEU A 84 -13.33 -4.00 11.67
N LYS A 85 -13.96 -3.93 12.84
CA LYS A 85 -15.16 -3.12 13.05
C LYS A 85 -14.93 -1.91 13.95
N ASN A 86 -13.84 -1.90 14.69
CA ASN A 86 -13.57 -0.83 15.64
C ASN A 86 -12.05 -0.62 15.82
N TYR A 87 -11.71 0.55 16.36
CA TYR A 87 -10.32 0.92 16.60
C TYR A 87 -9.60 0.01 17.60
N LYS A 88 -10.31 -0.55 18.58
CA LYS A 88 -9.73 -1.43 19.59
C LYS A 88 -9.10 -2.68 18.95
N ASP A 89 -9.77 -3.26 17.95
CA ASP A 89 -9.24 -4.41 17.21
C ASP A 89 -7.93 -4.05 16.50
N ILE A 90 -7.86 -2.83 15.95
CA ILE A 90 -6.66 -2.33 15.25
C ILE A 90 -5.51 -2.09 16.24
N SER A 91 -5.80 -1.49 17.40
CA SER A 91 -4.77 -1.20 18.40
C SER A 91 -4.10 -2.47 18.93
N GLN A 92 -4.84 -3.58 19.02
CA GLN A 92 -4.31 -4.88 19.44
C GLN A 92 -3.33 -5.52 18.43
N LEU A 93 -3.33 -5.06 17.17
CA LEU A 93 -2.37 -5.56 16.18
C LEU A 93 -0.94 -5.06 16.41
N GLY A 94 -0.74 -4.05 17.26
CA GLY A 94 0.58 -3.46 17.52
C GLY A 94 1.28 -2.94 16.25
N MET A 95 0.48 -2.62 15.22
CA MET A 95 0.96 -2.34 13.85
C MET A 95 2.00 -1.21 13.80
N PHE A 96 1.91 -0.23 14.69
CA PHE A 96 2.81 0.93 14.72
C PHE A 96 3.93 0.81 15.75
N GLU A 97 3.87 -0.19 16.61
CA GLU A 97 4.88 -0.49 17.64
C GLU A 97 6.02 -1.36 17.09
N THR A 98 5.74 -2.07 15.99
CA THR A 98 6.73 -2.92 15.33
C THR A 98 7.79 -2.10 14.59
N SER A 99 8.98 -2.68 14.53
CA SER A 99 10.22 -2.17 13.95
C SER A 99 10.06 -1.08 12.87
N LYS A 100 10.83 0.00 13.02
CA LYS A 100 11.01 1.06 12.02
C LYS A 100 11.67 0.56 10.71
N ASN A 101 12.02 -0.72 10.64
CA ASN A 101 12.72 -1.32 9.51
C ASN A 101 11.77 -2.01 8.50
N HIS A 102 10.47 -1.90 8.69
CA HIS A 102 9.50 -2.51 7.78
C HIS A 102 8.78 -1.45 6.94
N ILE A 103 8.53 -1.77 5.67
CA ILE A 103 7.54 -1.04 4.89
C ILE A 103 6.18 -1.59 5.27
N LYS A 104 5.23 -0.72 5.62
CA LYS A 104 3.86 -1.11 5.94
C LYS A 104 2.92 -0.60 4.87
N ILE A 105 2.14 -1.50 4.29
CA ILE A 105 1.09 -1.17 3.33
C ILE A 105 -0.23 -1.62 3.94
N VAL A 106 -1.17 -0.70 4.09
CA VAL A 106 -2.42 -0.92 4.81
C VAL A 106 -3.59 -0.61 3.90
N GLU A 107 -4.39 -1.63 3.56
CA GLU A 107 -5.68 -1.48 2.92
C GLU A 107 -6.76 -1.22 3.97
N TRP A 108 -7.75 -0.39 3.66
CA TRP A 108 -8.86 -0.02 4.53
C TRP A 108 -8.44 0.65 5.86
N PRO A 109 -7.64 1.73 5.81
CA PRO A 109 -7.12 2.37 7.01
C PRO A 109 -8.11 3.35 7.67
N GLU A 110 -9.40 3.33 7.29
CA GLU A 110 -10.41 4.30 7.71
C GLU A 110 -10.61 4.31 9.23
N LEU A 111 -10.54 3.15 9.87
CA LEU A 111 -10.71 3.00 11.30
C LEU A 111 -9.46 3.36 12.13
N ILE A 112 -8.35 3.71 11.49
CA ILE A 112 -7.15 4.15 12.20
C ILE A 112 -7.35 5.60 12.65
N GLU A 113 -7.59 5.80 13.94
CA GLU A 113 -7.79 7.13 14.53
C GLU A 113 -6.49 7.92 14.61
N LEU A 114 -5.43 7.30 15.17
CA LEU A 114 -4.12 7.92 15.33
C LEU A 114 -3.20 7.53 14.17
N LYS A 115 -3.32 8.29 13.09
CA LYS A 115 -2.51 8.04 11.88
C LYS A 115 -1.07 8.51 12.06
N PRO A 116 -0.07 7.72 11.62
CA PRO A 116 1.32 8.12 11.64
C PRO A 116 1.54 9.45 10.91
N LYS A 117 2.43 10.29 11.47
CA LYS A 117 2.75 11.59 10.88
C LYS A 117 3.39 11.44 9.50
N ASP A 118 4.35 10.53 9.36
CA ASP A 118 5.05 10.27 8.11
C ASP A 118 4.38 9.12 7.36
N ARG A 119 3.61 9.44 6.32
CA ARG A 119 2.88 8.44 5.53
C ARG A 119 2.53 8.95 4.13
N ILE A 120 2.21 8.03 3.25
CA ILE A 120 1.64 8.27 1.93
C ILE A 120 0.22 7.70 1.90
N ASP A 121 -0.78 8.54 1.62
CA ASP A 121 -2.16 8.12 1.42
C ASP A 121 -2.44 8.04 -0.08
N ILE A 122 -2.91 6.90 -0.57
CA ILE A 122 -3.27 6.65 -1.97
C ILE A 122 -4.75 6.29 -2.03
N LEU A 123 -5.55 7.13 -2.67
CA LEU A 123 -6.98 6.92 -2.88
C LEU A 123 -7.23 6.45 -4.31
N PHE A 124 -7.74 5.22 -4.45
CA PHE A 124 -8.24 4.66 -5.69
C PHE A 124 -9.74 4.90 -5.82
N GLN A 125 -10.17 5.33 -6.99
CA GLN A 125 -11.58 5.59 -7.28
C GLN A 125 -11.97 4.95 -8.62
N TYR A 126 -13.17 4.40 -8.70
CA TYR A 126 -13.77 4.02 -9.97
C TYR A 126 -14.00 5.26 -10.83
N THR A 127 -14.06 5.06 -12.12
CA THR A 127 -14.47 6.07 -13.11
C THR A 127 -15.67 5.56 -13.90
N LYS A 128 -16.24 6.42 -14.75
CA LYS A 128 -17.31 5.99 -15.66
C LYS A 128 -16.85 4.93 -16.66
N LEU A 129 -15.55 4.83 -16.91
CA LEU A 129 -14.96 3.83 -17.81
C LEU A 129 -14.50 2.63 -16.98
N ILE A 130 -15.03 1.45 -17.29
CA ILE A 130 -14.89 0.22 -16.48
C ILE A 130 -13.44 -0.11 -16.15
N ASN A 131 -12.52 0.03 -17.12
CA ASN A 131 -11.12 -0.34 -16.95
C ASN A 131 -10.24 0.78 -16.37
N TYR A 132 -10.79 1.98 -16.18
CA TYR A 132 -10.03 3.13 -15.73
C TYR A 132 -10.19 3.32 -14.21
N ARG A 133 -9.10 3.77 -13.60
CA ARG A 133 -9.11 4.19 -12.18
C ARG A 133 -8.57 5.60 -12.08
N LYS A 134 -9.15 6.39 -11.20
CA LYS A 134 -8.58 7.66 -10.78
C LYS A 134 -7.80 7.44 -9.50
N VAL A 135 -6.59 7.99 -9.43
CA VAL A 135 -5.74 7.91 -8.23
C VAL A 135 -5.38 9.30 -7.76
N LYS A 136 -5.56 9.54 -6.47
CA LYS A 136 -5.06 10.70 -5.75
C LYS A 136 -4.02 10.26 -4.75
N ILE A 137 -2.92 11.01 -4.64
CA ILE A 137 -1.84 10.72 -3.70
C ILE A 137 -1.63 11.94 -2.83
N ASN A 138 -1.57 11.74 -1.52
CA ASN A 138 -1.25 12.77 -0.55
C ASN A 138 -0.10 12.30 0.33
N GLY A 139 0.95 13.08 0.41
CA GLY A 139 2.04 12.88 1.34
C GLY A 139 1.82 13.63 2.65
N PHE A 140 2.25 13.05 3.76
CA PHE A 140 2.21 13.63 5.09
C PHE A 140 3.58 13.55 5.77
N GLY A 141 3.85 14.48 6.68
CA GLY A 141 5.13 14.56 7.35
C GLY A 141 6.28 14.78 6.37
N LYS A 142 7.25 13.88 6.32
CA LYS A 142 8.38 13.95 5.39
C LYS A 142 8.00 13.89 3.91
N TRP A 143 6.80 13.41 3.60
CA TRP A 143 6.28 13.28 2.23
C TRP A 143 5.46 14.48 1.76
N LYS A 144 5.23 15.50 2.62
CA LYS A 144 4.30 16.61 2.38
C LYS A 144 4.62 17.38 1.09
N ASP A 145 5.89 17.61 0.83
CA ASP A 145 6.35 18.40 -0.31
C ASP A 145 6.85 17.55 -1.49
N TYR A 146 6.63 16.23 -1.42
CA TYR A 146 7.04 15.32 -2.48
C TYR A 146 6.11 15.45 -3.70
N LYS A 147 6.69 15.63 -4.89
CA LYS A 147 5.94 15.82 -6.14
C LYS A 147 5.53 14.50 -6.78
N PHE A 148 4.47 13.89 -6.28
CA PHE A 148 3.94 12.62 -6.81
C PHE A 148 3.41 12.71 -8.26
N ASN A 149 3.21 13.91 -8.80
CA ASN A 149 2.74 14.09 -10.18
C ASN A 149 3.82 13.79 -11.24
N GLU A 150 5.06 13.62 -10.81
CA GLU A 150 6.22 13.31 -11.67
C GLU A 150 6.55 11.81 -11.71
N LEU A 151 5.70 10.98 -11.11
CA LEU A 151 5.87 9.51 -11.04
C LEU A 151 5.35 8.79 -12.28
#